data_8d61be3cb73a140fe3ff9f0888ba8bc3
#
_entry.id   8d61be3cb73a140fe3ff9f0888ba8bc3
#
_cell.length_a   1.000
_cell.length_b   1.000
_cell.length_c   1.000
_cell.angle_alpha   90.00
_cell.angle_beta   90.00
_cell.angle_gamma   90.00
#
_symmetry.space_group_name_H-M   'P 1'
#
loop_
_entity.id
_entity.type
_entity.pdbx_description
1 polymer ?
#
loop_
_entity_poly.entity_id
_entity_poly.type
_entity_poly.pdbx_seq_one_letter_code
_entity_poly.pdbx_strand_id
1 'polypeptide(L)'
;EEVDSAAIIAEQKRIEAEKAAEAERVQKKKEDLERLAKNFNQHKDEFSNKTWIFPKDKPKYRNRNATYCYFMKQNNEVQNFRFVFQYVASDWLFIKDLIFNIDGKIYEYRRLDFNTDCGGEQIWEWCDLQLSDTDLIRALEKAKSIKIKMNGDKYYNTRTLKPATITSIQNTIKYYKALGGRFY
;
A
#
# COMPACT_ATOMS: atom_id res chain seq x y z
N GLU A 1 0.38 40.06 -47.41
CA GLU A 1 0.23 39.59 -46.03
C GLU A 1 1.58 39.01 -45.61
N GLU A 2 2.44 39.83 -44.99
CA GLU A 2 3.63 39.35 -44.30
C GLU A 2 3.18 38.53 -43.09
N VAL A 3 3.22 37.21 -43.23
CA VAL A 3 3.06 36.33 -42.08
C VAL A 3 4.21 36.64 -41.15
N ASP A 4 3.89 37.09 -39.95
CA ASP A 4 4.87 37.47 -38.93
C ASP A 4 5.76 36.24 -38.56
N SER A 5 6.89 36.12 -39.24
CA SER A 5 7.83 35.02 -39.09
C SER A 5 8.36 34.90 -37.65
N ALA A 6 8.36 36.01 -36.92
CA ALA A 6 8.76 36.03 -35.50
C ALA A 6 7.74 35.31 -34.60
N ALA A 7 6.44 35.47 -34.91
CA ALA A 7 5.37 34.76 -34.17
C ALA A 7 5.42 33.23 -34.40
N ILE A 8 5.71 32.80 -35.63
CA ILE A 8 5.86 31.39 -35.99
C ILE A 8 7.06 30.76 -35.24
N ILE A 9 8.19 31.46 -35.22
CA ILE A 9 9.41 30.99 -34.52
C ILE A 9 9.17 30.91 -32.99
N ALA A 10 8.47 31.91 -32.44
CA ALA A 10 8.12 31.92 -31.01
C ALA A 10 7.21 30.74 -30.66
N GLU A 11 6.21 30.46 -31.50
CA GLU A 11 5.30 29.32 -31.29
C GLU A 11 6.01 27.98 -31.44
N GLN A 12 6.91 27.81 -32.41
CA GLN A 12 7.72 26.60 -32.55
C GLN A 12 8.59 26.35 -31.32
N LYS A 13 9.27 27.38 -30.79
CA LYS A 13 10.06 27.26 -29.56
C LYS A 13 9.21 26.89 -28.35
N ARG A 14 7.97 27.40 -28.25
CA ARG A 14 7.04 27.05 -27.19
C ARG A 14 6.67 25.58 -27.27
N ILE A 15 6.31 25.08 -28.46
CA ILE A 15 5.96 23.68 -28.69
C ILE A 15 7.14 22.75 -28.40
N GLU A 16 8.36 23.11 -28.77
CA GLU A 16 9.56 22.35 -28.46
C GLU A 16 9.83 22.29 -26.95
N ALA A 17 9.69 23.42 -26.26
CA ALA A 17 9.84 23.48 -24.80
C ALA A 17 8.78 22.64 -24.08
N GLU A 18 7.52 22.66 -24.52
CA GLU A 18 6.44 21.82 -23.96
C GLU A 18 6.73 20.33 -24.18
N LYS A 19 7.19 19.94 -25.38
CA LYS A 19 7.57 18.54 -25.68
C LYS A 19 8.77 18.09 -24.83
N ALA A 20 9.77 18.93 -24.67
CA ALA A 20 10.94 18.62 -23.83
C ALA A 20 10.54 18.46 -22.35
N ALA A 21 9.70 19.36 -21.82
CA ALA A 21 9.20 19.26 -20.46
C ALA A 21 8.33 18.02 -20.23
N GLU A 22 7.50 17.62 -21.20
CA GLU A 22 6.70 16.39 -21.11
C GLU A 22 7.60 15.15 -21.18
N ALA A 23 8.60 15.12 -22.06
CA ALA A 23 9.57 14.03 -22.13
C ALA A 23 10.33 13.84 -20.81
N GLU A 24 10.75 14.94 -20.17
CA GLU A 24 11.42 14.92 -18.86
C GLU A 24 10.48 14.38 -17.76
N ARG A 25 9.22 14.81 -17.77
CA ARG A 25 8.20 14.28 -16.82
C ARG A 25 7.97 12.79 -16.99
N VAL A 26 7.88 12.30 -18.22
CA VAL A 26 7.71 10.87 -18.52
C VAL A 26 8.93 10.09 -18.05
N GLN A 27 10.13 10.58 -18.34
CA GLN A 27 11.36 9.93 -17.92
C GLN A 27 11.47 9.86 -16.40
N LYS A 28 11.18 10.95 -15.69
CA LYS A 28 11.19 11.00 -14.24
C LYS A 28 10.17 10.04 -13.62
N LYS A 29 8.95 9.96 -14.19
CA LYS A 29 7.94 8.98 -13.74
C LYS A 29 8.43 7.54 -13.90
N LYS A 30 9.11 7.22 -15.01
CA LYS A 30 9.67 5.91 -15.27
C LYS A 30 10.76 5.56 -14.23
N GLU A 31 11.68 6.46 -13.96
CA GLU A 31 12.74 6.27 -12.97
C GLU A 31 12.18 6.09 -11.55
N ASP A 32 11.17 6.90 -11.18
CA ASP A 32 10.48 6.76 -9.89
C ASP A 32 9.79 5.40 -9.77
N LEU A 33 9.16 4.93 -10.85
CA LEU A 33 8.51 3.62 -10.88
C LEU A 33 9.52 2.48 -10.74
N GLU A 34 10.64 2.54 -11.45
CA GLU A 34 11.72 1.56 -11.35
C GLU A 34 12.34 1.55 -9.94
N ARG A 35 12.51 2.72 -9.33
CA ARG A 35 12.99 2.84 -7.96
C ARG A 35 12.02 2.22 -6.96
N LEU A 36 10.72 2.47 -7.10
CA LEU A 36 9.69 1.86 -6.26
C LEU A 36 9.66 0.35 -6.43
N ALA A 37 9.71 -0.15 -7.66
CA ALA A 37 9.66 -1.58 -7.97
C ALA A 37 10.74 -2.38 -7.25
N LYS A 38 11.91 -1.78 -6.99
CA LYS A 38 13.02 -2.43 -6.26
C LYS A 38 12.65 -2.82 -4.81
N ASN A 39 11.60 -2.24 -4.24
CA ASN A 39 11.15 -2.56 -2.87
C ASN A 39 10.15 -3.73 -2.82
N PHE A 40 9.80 -4.32 -3.97
CA PHE A 40 8.76 -5.33 -4.06
C PHE A 40 9.28 -6.62 -4.66
N ASN A 41 8.68 -7.73 -4.22
CA ASN A 41 8.77 -9.03 -4.85
C ASN A 41 7.49 -9.29 -5.63
N GLN A 42 7.64 -9.95 -6.78
CA GLN A 42 6.53 -10.38 -7.61
C GLN A 42 6.41 -11.90 -7.53
N HIS A 43 5.21 -12.38 -7.30
CA HIS A 43 4.89 -13.80 -7.29
C HIS A 43 3.83 -14.08 -8.35
N LYS A 44 4.27 -14.67 -9.46
CA LYS A 44 3.38 -15.05 -10.55
C LYS A 44 2.70 -16.37 -10.20
N ASP A 45 1.39 -16.41 -10.34
CA ASP A 45 0.62 -17.65 -10.27
C ASP A 45 0.75 -18.38 -11.61
N GLU A 46 1.26 -19.60 -11.57
CA GLU A 46 1.48 -20.42 -12.79
C GLU A 46 0.18 -20.89 -13.44
N PHE A 47 -0.92 -20.91 -12.69
CA PHE A 47 -2.22 -21.40 -13.14
C PHE A 47 -3.18 -20.28 -13.55
N SER A 48 -2.76 -19.02 -13.41
CA SER A 48 -3.58 -17.86 -13.77
C SER A 48 -2.71 -16.69 -14.23
N ASN A 49 -3.32 -15.72 -14.93
CA ASN A 49 -2.62 -14.49 -15.33
C ASN A 49 -2.45 -13.49 -14.18
N LYS A 50 -2.35 -13.98 -12.94
CA LYS A 50 -2.23 -13.16 -11.75
C LYS A 50 -0.80 -13.07 -11.29
N THR A 51 -0.38 -11.86 -10.93
CA THR A 51 0.90 -11.61 -10.28
C THR A 51 0.64 -10.84 -9.00
N TRP A 52 1.01 -11.45 -7.88
CA TRP A 52 0.92 -10.82 -6.56
C TRP A 52 2.18 -10.00 -6.30
N ILE A 53 2.02 -8.77 -5.84
CA ILE A 53 3.10 -7.81 -5.60
C ILE A 53 3.15 -7.52 -4.10
N PHE A 54 4.21 -8.00 -3.46
CA PHE A 54 4.43 -7.91 -2.02
C PHE A 54 5.63 -7.02 -1.69
N PRO A 55 5.60 -6.23 -0.62
CA PRO A 55 6.80 -5.55 -0.14
C PRO A 55 7.86 -6.57 0.33
N LYS A 56 9.12 -6.27 0.11
CA LYS A 56 10.24 -7.17 0.46
C LYS A 56 10.39 -7.43 1.95
N ASP A 57 9.96 -6.51 2.78
CA ASP A 57 9.96 -6.60 4.24
C ASP A 57 8.79 -7.42 4.82
N LYS A 58 7.90 -7.92 3.97
CA LYS A 58 6.84 -8.85 4.38
C LYS A 58 7.46 -10.10 5.03
N PRO A 59 7.02 -10.51 6.24
CA PRO A 59 7.51 -11.73 6.85
C PRO A 59 7.13 -12.97 6.02
N LYS A 60 8.01 -13.96 6.02
CA LYS A 60 7.77 -15.23 5.34
C LYS A 60 6.61 -16.01 5.98
N TYR A 61 6.47 -15.93 7.30
CA TYR A 61 5.54 -16.73 8.09
C TYR A 61 4.52 -15.86 8.84
N ARG A 62 3.35 -16.45 9.14
CA ARG A 62 2.27 -15.79 9.88
C ARG A 62 2.56 -15.64 11.37
N ASN A 63 3.44 -16.44 11.93
CA ASN A 63 3.86 -16.40 13.34
C ASN A 63 4.88 -15.26 13.62
N ARG A 64 4.69 -14.13 13.02
CA ARG A 64 5.47 -12.88 13.25
C ARG A 64 4.51 -11.70 13.35
N ASN A 65 4.78 -10.79 14.29
CA ASN A 65 4.08 -9.52 14.33
C ASN A 65 4.38 -8.72 13.07
N ALA A 66 3.35 -8.40 12.30
CA ALA A 66 3.51 -7.65 11.05
C ALA A 66 2.27 -6.85 10.68
N THR A 67 2.47 -5.81 9.89
CA THR A 67 1.44 -5.03 9.24
C THR A 67 2.00 -4.60 7.90
N TYR A 68 1.33 -4.95 6.81
CA TYR A 68 1.78 -4.61 5.45
C TYR A 68 0.61 -4.58 4.48
N CYS A 69 0.83 -3.93 3.34
CA CYS A 69 -0.10 -3.96 2.21
C CYS A 69 0.51 -4.69 1.03
N TYR A 70 -0.35 -5.23 0.18
CA TYR A 70 0.03 -5.85 -1.08
C TYR A 70 -1.12 -5.75 -2.08
N PHE A 71 -0.87 -6.07 -3.35
CA PHE A 71 -1.89 -6.01 -4.37
C PHE A 71 -1.61 -7.00 -5.51
N MET A 72 -2.57 -7.13 -6.41
CA MET A 72 -2.49 -8.02 -7.54
C MET A 72 -2.44 -7.25 -8.85
N LYS A 73 -1.68 -7.78 -9.81
CA LYS A 73 -1.69 -7.37 -11.22
C LYS A 73 -2.25 -8.50 -12.06
N GLN A 74 -3.22 -8.20 -12.90
CA GLN A 74 -3.80 -9.14 -13.87
C GLN A 74 -4.08 -8.41 -15.18
N ASN A 75 -3.69 -8.99 -16.33
CA ASN A 75 -3.88 -8.40 -17.66
C ASN A 75 -3.39 -6.94 -17.76
N ASN A 76 -2.22 -6.65 -17.18
CA ASN A 76 -1.60 -5.32 -17.07
C ASN A 76 -2.36 -4.30 -16.19
N GLU A 77 -3.46 -4.68 -15.56
CA GLU A 77 -4.18 -3.85 -14.60
C GLU A 77 -3.85 -4.26 -13.17
N VAL A 78 -3.72 -3.28 -12.28
CA VAL A 78 -3.55 -3.53 -10.85
C VAL A 78 -4.87 -3.36 -10.13
N GLN A 79 -5.15 -4.31 -9.23
CA GLN A 79 -6.41 -4.39 -8.49
C GLN A 79 -6.21 -5.13 -7.17
N ASN A 80 -7.28 -5.25 -6.40
CA ASN A 80 -7.33 -6.04 -5.18
C ASN A 80 -6.23 -5.62 -4.19
N PHE A 81 -6.23 -4.32 -3.82
CA PHE A 81 -5.34 -3.79 -2.80
C PHE A 81 -5.74 -4.34 -1.44
N ARG A 82 -4.79 -4.92 -0.71
CA ARG A 82 -5.03 -5.65 0.52
C ARG A 82 -4.16 -5.15 1.67
N PHE A 83 -4.72 -5.23 2.86
CA PHE A 83 -4.06 -4.91 4.12
C PHE A 83 -4.01 -6.16 4.99
N VAL A 84 -2.83 -6.50 5.47
CA VAL A 84 -2.60 -7.64 6.36
C VAL A 84 -2.17 -7.15 7.74
N PHE A 85 -2.80 -7.72 8.75
CA PHE A 85 -2.40 -7.55 10.14
C PHE A 85 -2.13 -8.90 10.76
N GLN A 86 -0.96 -9.06 11.41
CA GLN A 86 -0.53 -10.28 12.10
C GLN A 86 -0.19 -9.94 13.55
N TYR A 87 -0.77 -10.69 14.46
CA TYR A 87 -0.58 -10.59 15.90
C TYR A 87 -0.01 -11.90 16.44
N VAL A 88 1.03 -11.83 17.25
CA VAL A 88 1.68 -12.98 17.91
C VAL A 88 1.80 -12.68 19.39
N ALA A 89 1.41 -13.64 20.22
CA ALA A 89 1.46 -13.54 21.69
C ALA A 89 1.62 -14.91 22.33
N SER A 90 1.67 -14.95 23.67
CA SER A 90 1.62 -16.16 24.47
C SER A 90 0.19 -16.63 24.75
N ASP A 91 -0.79 -15.74 24.60
CA ASP A 91 -2.20 -16.05 24.88
C ASP A 91 -3.13 -15.41 23.83
N TRP A 92 -4.30 -16.00 23.65
CA TRP A 92 -5.30 -15.59 22.70
C TRP A 92 -5.94 -14.26 23.06
N LEU A 93 -6.07 -13.38 22.08
CA LEU A 93 -6.89 -12.16 22.18
C LEU A 93 -8.27 -12.36 21.56
N PHE A 94 -8.39 -13.25 20.56
CA PHE A 94 -9.57 -13.45 19.74
C PHE A 94 -10.06 -12.14 19.12
N ILE A 95 -9.18 -11.54 18.32
CA ILE A 95 -9.38 -10.22 17.75
C ILE A 95 -10.59 -10.20 16.83
N LYS A 96 -11.44 -9.19 17.00
CA LYS A 96 -12.65 -8.94 16.18
C LYS A 96 -12.65 -7.58 15.52
N ASP A 97 -12.01 -6.59 16.15
CA ASP A 97 -11.99 -5.23 15.62
C ASP A 97 -10.56 -4.69 15.57
N LEU A 98 -10.28 -3.92 14.53
CA LEU A 98 -9.10 -3.07 14.42
C LEU A 98 -9.54 -1.60 14.42
N ILE A 99 -9.02 -0.81 15.35
CA ILE A 99 -9.27 0.62 15.44
C ILE A 99 -7.93 1.33 15.20
N PHE A 100 -7.88 2.08 14.13
CA PHE A 100 -6.70 2.85 13.75
C PHE A 100 -6.79 4.26 14.31
N ASN A 101 -5.75 4.71 14.98
CA ASN A 101 -5.50 6.11 15.27
C ASN A 101 -4.37 6.56 14.35
N ILE A 102 -4.68 7.36 13.36
CA ILE A 102 -3.73 7.90 12.38
C ILE A 102 -3.67 9.40 12.58
N ASP A 103 -2.54 9.88 13.11
CA ASP A 103 -2.30 11.30 13.41
C ASP A 103 -3.46 11.96 14.20
N GLY A 104 -4.09 11.20 15.11
CA GLY A 104 -5.20 11.64 15.96
C GLY A 104 -6.60 11.38 15.40
N LYS A 105 -6.75 10.98 14.14
CA LYS A 105 -8.04 10.61 13.55
C LYS A 105 -8.29 9.12 13.68
N ILE A 106 -9.52 8.74 14.04
CA ILE A 106 -9.94 7.37 14.31
C ILE A 106 -10.65 6.78 13.09
N TYR A 107 -10.29 5.53 12.76
CA TYR A 107 -10.94 4.70 11.75
C TYR A 107 -11.21 3.34 12.36
N GLU A 108 -12.46 2.84 12.25
CA GLU A 108 -12.89 1.62 12.90
C GLU A 108 -13.29 0.55 11.90
N TYR A 109 -12.69 -0.62 12.03
CA TYR A 109 -13.04 -1.83 11.31
C TYR A 109 -13.51 -2.88 12.29
N ARG A 110 -14.79 -3.19 12.26
CA ARG A 110 -15.46 -4.07 13.21
C ARG A 110 -15.89 -5.37 12.58
N ARG A 111 -16.00 -6.41 13.40
CA ARG A 111 -16.47 -7.75 13.00
C ARG A 111 -15.61 -8.35 11.88
N LEU A 112 -14.30 -8.22 12.04
CA LEU A 112 -13.33 -8.78 11.10
C LEU A 112 -13.16 -10.28 11.35
N ASP A 113 -12.97 -11.02 10.26
CA ASP A 113 -12.62 -12.42 10.32
C ASP A 113 -11.11 -12.57 10.50
N PHE A 114 -10.72 -13.01 11.69
CA PHE A 114 -9.34 -13.37 11.99
C PHE A 114 -9.16 -14.87 11.89
N ASN A 115 -8.13 -15.27 11.17
CA ASN A 115 -7.62 -16.63 11.22
C ASN A 115 -6.75 -16.79 12.46
N THR A 116 -6.71 -18.00 13.01
CA THR A 116 -5.97 -18.33 14.23
C THR A 116 -5.17 -19.60 14.03
N ASP A 117 -3.98 -19.65 14.63
CA ASP A 117 -3.15 -20.86 14.69
C ASP A 117 -2.18 -20.76 15.85
N CYS A 118 -1.57 -21.88 16.26
CA CYS A 118 -0.63 -21.92 17.37
C CYS A 118 0.48 -22.95 17.13
N GLY A 119 1.60 -22.76 17.83
CA GLY A 119 2.71 -23.69 17.80
C GLY A 119 3.77 -23.36 18.84
N GLY A 120 4.27 -24.35 19.54
CA GLY A 120 5.11 -24.17 20.71
C GLY A 120 4.35 -23.45 21.83
N GLU A 121 4.95 -22.40 22.37
CA GLU A 121 4.34 -21.56 23.42
C GLU A 121 3.73 -20.26 22.87
N GLN A 122 3.47 -20.20 21.56
CA GLN A 122 2.96 -19.00 20.89
C GLN A 122 1.66 -19.29 20.16
N ILE A 123 0.84 -18.23 20.11
CA ILE A 123 -0.35 -18.15 19.24
C ILE A 123 -0.14 -17.07 18.20
N TRP A 124 -0.83 -17.17 17.08
CA TRP A 124 -0.92 -16.05 16.14
C TRP A 124 -2.32 -15.92 15.56
N GLU A 125 -2.72 -14.67 15.41
CA GLU A 125 -4.00 -14.28 14.84
C GLU A 125 -3.72 -13.32 13.68
N TRP A 126 -4.40 -13.48 12.55
CA TRP A 126 -4.18 -12.59 11.40
C TRP A 126 -5.44 -12.38 10.59
N CYS A 127 -5.54 -11.21 10.00
CA CYS A 127 -6.55 -10.93 8.97
C CYS A 127 -5.87 -10.43 7.69
N ASP A 128 -6.59 -10.58 6.59
CA ASP A 128 -6.18 -10.17 5.26
C ASP A 128 -7.39 -9.50 4.60
N LEU A 129 -7.42 -8.18 4.62
CA LEU A 129 -8.57 -7.36 4.26
C LEU A 129 -8.39 -6.75 2.89
N GLN A 130 -9.41 -6.85 2.05
CA GLN A 130 -9.48 -6.00 0.87
C GLN A 130 -9.74 -4.56 1.32
N LEU A 131 -8.85 -3.64 0.96
CA LEU A 131 -8.92 -2.26 1.39
C LEU A 131 -9.36 -1.37 0.22
N SER A 132 -10.57 -0.80 0.35
CA SER A 132 -11.15 0.13 -0.63
C SER A 132 -11.58 1.46 -0.02
N ASP A 133 -11.58 1.59 1.31
CA ASP A 133 -11.91 2.83 2.02
C ASP A 133 -10.92 3.94 1.66
N THR A 134 -11.37 4.87 0.85
CA THR A 134 -10.54 5.98 0.33
C THR A 134 -10.07 6.93 1.42
N ASP A 135 -10.84 7.12 2.50
CA ASP A 135 -10.46 8.01 3.59
C ASP A 135 -9.35 7.40 4.44
N LEU A 136 -9.44 6.11 4.75
CA LEU A 136 -8.35 5.40 5.43
C LEU A 136 -7.09 5.38 4.56
N ILE A 137 -7.21 5.09 3.26
CA ILE A 137 -6.07 5.05 2.34
C ILE A 137 -5.37 6.41 2.25
N ARG A 138 -6.12 7.51 2.15
CA ARG A 138 -5.55 8.87 2.17
C ARG A 138 -4.85 9.18 3.48
N ALA A 139 -5.41 8.71 4.59
CA ALA A 139 -4.79 8.88 5.91
C ALA A 139 -3.49 8.08 6.01
N LEU A 140 -3.47 6.81 5.61
CA LEU A 140 -2.27 5.96 5.57
C LEU A 140 -1.18 6.55 4.68
N GLU A 141 -1.53 7.09 3.52
CA GLU A 141 -0.60 7.70 2.56
C GLU A 141 0.19 8.89 3.14
N LYS A 142 -0.40 9.62 4.06
CA LYS A 142 0.17 10.83 4.66
C LYS A 142 0.59 10.65 6.13
N ALA A 143 0.37 9.47 6.69
CA ALA A 143 0.55 9.20 8.10
C ALA A 143 1.97 9.46 8.59
N LYS A 144 2.08 10.15 9.72
CA LYS A 144 3.32 10.30 10.49
C LYS A 144 3.35 9.32 11.66
N SER A 145 2.17 9.01 12.22
CA SER A 145 2.00 8.08 13.34
C SER A 145 0.76 7.22 13.11
N ILE A 146 0.91 5.91 13.33
CA ILE A 146 -0.20 4.96 13.27
C ILE A 146 -0.15 4.11 14.53
N LYS A 147 -1.23 4.15 15.31
CA LYS A 147 -1.47 3.25 16.43
C LYS A 147 -2.72 2.43 16.16
N ILE A 148 -2.61 1.12 16.34
CA ILE A 148 -3.71 0.18 16.10
C ILE A 148 -4.11 -0.42 17.44
N LYS A 149 -5.40 -0.31 17.79
CA LYS A 149 -6.02 -1.02 18.89
C LYS A 149 -6.72 -2.27 18.34
N MET A 150 -6.41 -3.40 18.92
CA MET A 150 -6.99 -4.69 18.64
C MET A 150 -7.99 -5.01 19.75
N ASN A 151 -9.27 -5.02 19.45
CA ASN A 151 -10.29 -5.47 20.40
C ASN A 151 -10.55 -6.95 20.20
N GLY A 152 -10.37 -7.72 21.25
CA GLY A 152 -10.72 -9.14 21.33
C GLY A 152 -12.02 -9.36 22.09
N ASP A 153 -12.28 -10.62 22.46
CA ASP A 153 -13.48 -11.01 23.18
C ASP A 153 -13.61 -10.39 24.58
N LYS A 154 -12.52 -10.36 25.33
CA LYS A 154 -12.51 -9.89 26.73
C LYS A 154 -11.58 -8.73 26.96
N TYR A 155 -10.51 -8.66 26.18
CA TYR A 155 -9.42 -7.73 26.37
C TYR A 155 -9.11 -6.99 25.07
N TYR A 156 -8.28 -5.99 25.17
CA TYR A 156 -7.70 -5.32 24.02
C TYR A 156 -6.18 -5.22 24.17
N ASN A 157 -5.51 -5.03 23.04
CA ASN A 157 -4.09 -4.69 23.00
C ASN A 157 -3.88 -3.53 22.02
N THR A 158 -2.73 -2.90 22.08
CA THR A 158 -2.40 -1.80 21.16
C THR A 158 -1.01 -1.99 20.56
N ARG A 159 -0.85 -1.56 19.32
CA ARG A 159 0.44 -1.55 18.64
C ARG A 159 0.65 -0.21 17.94
N THR A 160 1.77 0.44 18.22
CA THR A 160 2.26 1.56 17.43
C THR A 160 3.14 1.02 16.32
N LEU A 161 2.86 1.41 15.08
CA LEU A 161 3.66 0.99 13.94
C LEU A 161 5.01 1.72 13.93
N LYS A 162 6.05 0.99 13.58
CA LYS A 162 7.38 1.57 13.39
C LYS A 162 7.41 2.46 12.14
N PRO A 163 8.23 3.51 12.10
CA PRO A 163 8.37 4.37 10.91
C PRO A 163 8.66 3.59 9.62
N ALA A 164 9.50 2.56 9.67
CA ALA A 164 9.78 1.70 8.51
C ALA A 164 8.53 0.98 8.00
N THR A 165 7.64 0.50 8.89
CA THR A 165 6.37 -0.14 8.52
C THR A 165 5.43 0.87 7.87
N ILE A 166 5.34 2.08 8.40
CA ILE A 166 4.54 3.17 7.81
C ILE A 166 5.05 3.49 6.40
N THR A 167 6.36 3.65 6.24
CA THR A 167 7.00 3.88 4.93
C THR A 167 6.72 2.74 3.94
N SER A 168 6.76 1.49 4.38
CA SER A 168 6.45 0.33 3.54
C SER A 168 5.01 0.36 3.04
N ILE A 169 4.04 0.67 3.92
CA ILE A 169 2.63 0.85 3.55
C ILE A 169 2.47 1.99 2.53
N GLN A 170 3.10 3.14 2.79
CA GLN A 170 3.05 4.31 1.89
C GLN A 170 3.65 4.00 0.52
N ASN A 171 4.79 3.32 0.47
CA ASN A 171 5.40 2.88 -0.78
C ASN A 171 4.50 1.92 -1.56
N THR A 172 3.77 1.04 -0.87
CA THR A 172 2.83 0.11 -1.51
C THR A 172 1.65 0.86 -2.14
N ILE A 173 1.08 1.84 -1.44
CA ILE A 173 0.01 2.71 -1.97
C ILE A 173 0.53 3.51 -3.18
N LYS A 174 1.72 4.10 -3.06
CA LYS A 174 2.36 4.87 -4.13
C LYS A 174 2.62 4.01 -5.37
N TYR A 175 3.13 2.79 -5.18
CA TYR A 175 3.42 1.87 -6.28
C TYR A 175 2.15 1.38 -6.97
N TYR A 176 1.10 1.05 -6.19
CA TYR A 176 -0.21 0.69 -6.73
C TYR A 176 -0.78 1.81 -7.63
N LYS A 177 -0.79 3.06 -7.15
CA LYS A 177 -1.24 4.23 -7.91
C LYS A 177 -0.38 4.50 -9.15
N ALA A 178 0.94 4.36 -9.03
CA ALA A 178 1.87 4.59 -10.15
C ALA A 178 1.68 3.56 -11.28
N LEU A 179 1.21 2.36 -10.97
CA LEU A 179 0.82 1.33 -11.93
C LEU A 179 -0.62 1.50 -12.46
N GLY A 180 -1.31 2.58 -12.15
CA GLY A 180 -2.66 2.88 -12.61
C GLY A 180 -3.79 2.43 -11.68
N GLY A 181 -3.46 1.90 -10.50
CA GLY A 181 -4.43 1.48 -9.50
C GLY A 181 -5.25 2.65 -8.95
N ARG A 182 -6.53 2.40 -8.70
CA ARG A 182 -7.48 3.39 -8.16
C ARG A 182 -8.20 2.79 -6.96
N PHE A 183 -8.59 3.67 -6.03
CA PHE A 183 -9.45 3.36 -4.90
C PHE A 183 -10.79 4.06 -5.12
N TYR A 184 -11.88 3.33 -5.00
CA TYR A 184 -13.25 3.80 -5.23
C TYR A 184 -14.07 3.69 -3.94
#